data_5a3b66845ad9be39f4f89e39203d227a
#
_entry.id   5a3b66845ad9be39f4f89e39203d227a
#
_cell.length_a   1.000
_cell.length_b   1.000
_cell.length_c   1.000
_cell.angle_alpha   90.00
_cell.angle_beta   90.00
_cell.angle_gamma   90.00
#
_symmetry.space_group_name_H-M   'P 1'
#
loop_
_entity.id
_entity.type
_entity.pdbx_description
1 polymer ?
#
loop_
_entity_poly.entity_id
_entity_poly.type
_entity_poly.pdbx_seq_one_letter_code
_entity_poly.pdbx_strand_id
1 'polypeptide(L)'
;ATGARGLVAACVYPVSEGMEVRTNTPKVRKSRKMTVELILSTHKKKCLSCVRSMNCELQKLALEYNAEEDEYGTDHDVQPIDDLSPSVVRDNSKCILCTRCVAACEHQTIGAIGPKTRGYAKTIGSPYDVSLAFTPCVDRGQCIVACRVSALYETSGVADVWGAIVGDTKKVVFFPAPSVRATLD
;
A
#
# COMPACT_ATOMS: atom_id res chain seq x y z
N ALA A 1 14.29 22.95 11.91
CA ALA A 1 13.78 23.69 13.06
C ALA A 1 14.91 24.56 13.62
N THR A 2 14.58 25.71 14.19
CA THR A 2 15.56 26.58 14.88
C THR A 2 16.20 25.81 16.03
N GLY A 3 17.53 25.89 16.18
CA GLY A 3 18.29 25.15 17.19
C GLY A 3 18.63 23.69 16.83
N ALA A 4 18.10 23.14 15.75
CA ALA A 4 18.47 21.80 15.29
C ALA A 4 19.75 21.84 14.43
N ARG A 5 20.68 20.89 14.64
CA ARG A 5 21.94 20.79 13.88
C ARG A 5 21.76 20.43 12.38
N GLY A 6 20.53 20.05 11.97
CA GLY A 6 20.24 19.64 10.60
C GLY A 6 18.75 19.48 10.33
N LEU A 7 18.41 18.68 9.33
CA LEU A 7 17.02 18.27 9.08
C LEU A 7 16.59 17.30 10.17
N VAL A 8 15.36 17.46 10.64
CA VAL A 8 14.75 16.60 11.68
C VAL A 8 13.45 16.04 11.17
N ALA A 9 13.12 14.82 11.60
CA ALA A 9 11.85 14.19 11.27
C ALA A 9 10.74 14.78 12.14
N ALA A 10 9.75 15.40 11.52
CA ALA A 10 8.66 16.09 12.20
C ALA A 10 7.81 15.19 13.12
N CYS A 11 7.79 13.88 12.84
CA CYS A 11 7.01 12.91 13.61
C CYS A 11 7.63 12.52 14.97
N VAL A 12 8.91 12.79 15.18
CA VAL A 12 9.63 12.39 16.41
C VAL A 12 10.36 13.55 17.11
N TYR A 13 10.46 14.70 16.46
CA TYR A 13 11.16 15.84 17.03
C TYR A 13 10.28 16.55 18.06
N PRO A 14 10.74 16.71 19.32
CA PRO A 14 9.95 17.37 20.35
C PRO A 14 9.73 18.84 20.02
N VAL A 15 8.53 19.33 20.30
CA VAL A 15 8.19 20.74 20.15
C VAL A 15 8.66 21.54 21.37
N SER A 16 9.04 22.78 21.14
CA SER A 16 9.40 23.73 22.20
C SER A 16 8.77 25.09 21.90
N GLU A 17 8.57 25.88 22.95
CA GLU A 17 8.04 27.23 22.82
C GLU A 17 8.98 28.11 21.99
N GLY A 18 8.42 28.94 21.11
CA GLY A 18 9.18 29.78 20.18
C GLY A 18 9.89 29.05 19.05
N MET A 19 9.62 27.75 18.81
CA MET A 19 10.23 27.00 17.73
C MET A 19 9.77 27.51 16.36
N GLU A 20 10.72 27.90 15.49
CA GLU A 20 10.46 28.18 14.08
C GLU A 20 10.73 26.95 13.23
N VAL A 21 9.78 26.55 12.39
CA VAL A 21 9.88 25.40 11.51
C VAL A 21 9.73 25.83 10.06
N ARG A 22 10.70 25.47 9.21
CA ARG A 22 10.67 25.70 7.76
C ARG A 22 10.54 24.36 7.05
N THR A 23 9.42 24.15 6.36
CA THR A 23 9.06 22.87 5.74
C THR A 23 9.31 22.82 4.24
N ASN A 24 9.63 23.96 3.59
CA ASN A 24 9.75 24.07 2.14
C ASN A 24 11.01 24.84 1.72
N THR A 25 12.16 24.49 2.27
CA THR A 25 13.45 25.02 1.83
C THR A 25 14.05 24.13 0.73
N PRO A 26 14.99 24.63 -0.10
CA PRO A 26 15.68 23.80 -1.10
C PRO A 26 16.31 22.54 -0.50
N LYS A 27 16.91 22.67 0.69
CA LYS A 27 17.52 21.53 1.42
C LYS A 27 16.47 20.48 1.82
N VAL A 28 15.30 20.91 2.28
CA VAL A 28 14.18 20.01 2.62
C VAL A 28 13.64 19.33 1.37
N ARG A 29 13.43 20.07 0.28
CA ARG A 29 12.94 19.51 -0.98
C ARG A 29 13.91 18.48 -1.55
N LYS A 30 15.22 18.77 -1.55
CA LYS A 30 16.26 17.81 -1.99
C LYS A 30 16.22 16.51 -1.16
N SER A 31 16.11 16.62 0.16
CA SER A 31 16.02 15.45 1.06
C SER A 31 14.76 14.63 0.82
N ARG A 32 13.61 15.28 0.60
CA ARG A 32 12.34 14.58 0.27
C ARG A 32 12.42 13.89 -1.09
N LYS A 33 12.98 14.55 -2.11
CA LYS A 33 13.21 13.96 -3.43
C LYS A 33 14.00 12.65 -3.28
N MET A 34 15.18 12.70 -2.66
CA MET A 34 16.03 11.55 -2.39
C MET A 34 15.28 10.42 -1.66
N THR A 35 14.47 10.75 -0.66
CA THR A 35 13.67 9.76 0.08
C THR A 35 12.64 9.07 -0.82
N VAL A 36 11.97 9.83 -1.70
CA VAL A 36 10.98 9.28 -2.63
C VAL A 36 11.67 8.40 -3.67
N GLU A 37 12.82 8.80 -4.20
CA GLU A 37 13.64 8.01 -5.15
C GLU A 37 14.09 6.68 -4.52
N LEU A 38 14.55 6.69 -3.26
CA LEU A 38 14.88 5.47 -2.53
C LEU A 38 13.68 4.54 -2.33
N ILE A 39 12.48 5.09 -2.14
CA ILE A 39 11.25 4.28 -2.07
C ILE A 39 10.91 3.71 -3.46
N LEU A 40 11.10 4.49 -4.51
CA LEU A 40 10.83 4.05 -5.88
C LEU A 40 11.78 2.95 -6.33
N SER A 41 13.05 2.95 -5.89
CA SER A 41 14.04 1.94 -6.28
C SER A 41 13.67 0.50 -5.90
N THR A 42 12.82 0.32 -4.88
CA THR A 42 12.32 -1.00 -4.45
C THR A 42 10.85 -1.24 -4.82
N HIS A 43 10.16 -0.24 -5.37
CA HIS A 43 8.74 -0.30 -5.71
C HIS A 43 8.53 -0.64 -7.18
N LYS A 44 7.91 -1.79 -7.48
CA LYS A 44 7.58 -2.18 -8.87
C LYS A 44 6.57 -1.24 -9.50
N LYS A 45 7.06 -0.33 -10.33
CA LYS A 45 6.28 0.73 -10.96
C LYS A 45 5.50 0.20 -12.17
N LYS A 46 4.23 -0.08 -11.96
CA LYS A 46 3.26 -0.42 -13.02
C LYS A 46 2.02 0.47 -12.93
N CYS A 47 2.24 1.78 -12.90
CA CYS A 47 1.18 2.76 -12.61
C CYS A 47 -0.01 2.65 -13.57
N LEU A 48 0.21 2.42 -14.86
CA LEU A 48 -0.86 2.34 -15.87
C LEU A 48 -1.83 1.15 -15.67
N SER A 49 -1.35 0.05 -15.09
CA SER A 49 -2.16 -1.14 -14.79
C SER A 49 -2.43 -1.33 -13.29
N CYS A 50 -2.11 -0.34 -12.49
CA CYS A 50 -2.27 -0.40 -11.04
C CYS A 50 -3.69 -0.04 -10.63
N VAL A 51 -4.29 -0.80 -9.70
CA VAL A 51 -5.62 -0.50 -9.14
C VAL A 51 -5.69 0.87 -8.42
N ARG A 52 -4.54 1.43 -8.01
CA ARG A 52 -4.42 2.75 -7.41
C ARG A 52 -3.97 3.84 -8.40
N SER A 53 -3.98 3.57 -9.72
CA SER A 53 -3.63 4.59 -10.70
C SER A 53 -4.46 5.86 -10.48
N MET A 54 -3.82 7.04 -10.56
CA MET A 54 -4.38 8.37 -10.29
C MET A 54 -4.82 8.63 -8.83
N ASN A 55 -4.89 7.60 -7.97
CA ASN A 55 -5.23 7.72 -6.55
C ASN A 55 -4.12 7.10 -5.66
N CYS A 56 -2.87 7.31 -6.03
CA CYS A 56 -1.69 6.82 -5.32
C CYS A 56 -0.89 7.98 -4.72
N GLU A 57 -0.70 7.95 -3.41
CA GLU A 57 0.07 8.98 -2.69
C GLU A 57 1.54 9.01 -3.14
N LEU A 58 2.15 7.83 -3.40
CA LEU A 58 3.52 7.73 -3.90
C LEU A 58 3.65 8.34 -5.30
N GLN A 59 2.71 8.05 -6.21
CA GLN A 59 2.69 8.62 -7.56
C GLN A 59 2.60 10.14 -7.51
N LYS A 60 1.74 10.69 -6.65
CA LYS A 60 1.61 12.13 -6.44
C LYS A 60 2.91 12.76 -5.94
N LEU A 61 3.55 12.16 -4.94
CA LEU A 61 4.82 12.65 -4.40
C LEU A 61 5.96 12.55 -5.41
N ALA A 62 6.02 11.47 -6.19
CA ALA A 62 7.01 11.32 -7.25
C ALA A 62 6.92 12.46 -8.29
N LEU A 63 5.69 12.81 -8.70
CA LEU A 63 5.46 13.94 -9.61
C LEU A 63 5.78 15.30 -8.95
N GLU A 64 5.38 15.51 -7.69
CA GLU A 64 5.63 16.77 -6.97
C GLU A 64 7.12 17.09 -6.79
N TYR A 65 7.93 16.05 -6.53
CA TYR A 65 9.37 16.20 -6.33
C TYR A 65 10.19 15.91 -7.56
N ASN A 66 9.58 15.58 -8.70
CA ASN A 66 10.27 15.12 -9.91
C ASN A 66 11.29 14.04 -9.57
N ALA A 67 10.82 13.00 -8.86
CA ALA A 67 11.65 11.90 -8.41
C ALA A 67 11.78 10.84 -9.51
N GLU A 68 13.00 10.40 -9.77
CA GLU A 68 13.34 9.42 -10.80
C GLU A 68 13.51 8.03 -10.18
N GLU A 69 13.10 6.99 -10.90
CA GLU A 69 13.14 5.60 -10.43
C GLU A 69 14.56 5.04 -10.44
N ASP A 70 15.34 5.43 -11.44
CA ASP A 70 16.61 4.80 -11.76
C ASP A 70 17.83 5.41 -11.02
N GLU A 71 17.63 6.46 -10.22
CA GLU A 71 18.72 7.17 -9.54
C GLU A 71 19.56 6.26 -8.63
N TYR A 72 18.93 5.30 -7.96
CA TYR A 72 19.58 4.36 -7.03
C TYR A 72 19.58 2.92 -7.52
N GLY A 73 19.28 2.71 -8.81
CA GLY A 73 19.08 1.37 -9.36
C GLY A 73 17.72 0.78 -8.99
N THR A 74 17.32 -0.27 -9.68
CA THR A 74 16.07 -0.99 -9.43
C THR A 74 16.39 -2.40 -8.95
N ASP A 75 16.13 -2.68 -7.70
CA ASP A 75 16.21 -4.03 -7.13
C ASP A 75 14.79 -4.47 -6.76
N HIS A 76 14.11 -5.00 -7.76
CA HIS A 76 12.76 -5.55 -7.57
C HIS A 76 12.88 -7.05 -7.28
N ASP A 77 13.01 -7.37 -6.02
CA ASP A 77 12.87 -8.75 -5.57
C ASP A 77 11.47 -9.25 -5.99
N VAL A 78 11.43 -10.23 -6.90
CA VAL A 78 10.17 -10.78 -7.42
C VAL A 78 9.56 -11.67 -6.34
N GLN A 79 8.82 -11.04 -5.45
CA GLN A 79 8.06 -11.77 -4.44
C GLN A 79 6.81 -12.40 -5.08
N PRO A 80 6.47 -13.65 -4.74
CA PRO A 80 5.22 -14.25 -5.21
C PRO A 80 4.01 -13.45 -4.73
N ILE A 81 3.03 -13.30 -5.61
CA ILE A 81 1.75 -12.70 -5.23
C ILE A 81 0.96 -13.74 -4.43
N ASP A 82 0.45 -13.33 -3.27
CA ASP A 82 -0.44 -14.12 -2.44
C ASP A 82 -1.89 -13.74 -2.76
N ASP A 83 -2.56 -14.57 -3.56
CA ASP A 83 -3.93 -14.40 -4.08
C ASP A 83 -4.88 -15.53 -3.65
N LEU A 84 -4.46 -16.37 -2.71
CA LEU A 84 -5.27 -17.50 -2.23
C LEU A 84 -6.41 -17.08 -1.28
N SER A 85 -6.32 -15.89 -0.66
CA SER A 85 -7.42 -15.37 0.15
C SER A 85 -8.62 -14.99 -0.72
N PRO A 86 -9.87 -15.26 -0.29
CA PRO A 86 -11.06 -14.98 -1.08
C PRO A 86 -11.30 -13.49 -1.33
N SER A 87 -10.71 -12.62 -0.53
CA SER A 87 -10.98 -11.18 -0.59
C SER A 87 -9.76 -10.28 -0.64
N VAL A 88 -8.57 -10.74 -0.21
CA VAL A 88 -7.36 -9.91 -0.09
C VAL A 88 -6.22 -10.50 -0.91
N VAL A 89 -5.76 -9.76 -1.90
CA VAL A 89 -4.53 -10.08 -2.63
C VAL A 89 -3.37 -9.27 -2.09
N ARG A 90 -2.21 -9.89 -1.91
CA ARG A 90 -0.97 -9.26 -1.45
C ARG A 90 0.14 -9.36 -2.49
N ASP A 91 0.61 -8.21 -2.95
CA ASP A 91 1.74 -8.04 -3.88
C ASP A 91 2.86 -7.25 -3.18
N ASN A 92 3.81 -7.96 -2.60
CA ASN A 92 4.92 -7.35 -1.86
C ASN A 92 5.88 -6.57 -2.76
N SER A 93 5.90 -6.81 -4.08
CA SER A 93 6.74 -6.05 -5.02
C SER A 93 6.35 -4.56 -5.09
N LYS A 94 5.15 -4.21 -4.63
CA LYS A 94 4.66 -2.83 -4.52
C LYS A 94 4.72 -2.27 -3.10
N CYS A 95 5.16 -3.04 -2.12
CA CYS A 95 5.16 -2.64 -0.72
C CYS A 95 6.27 -1.62 -0.43
N ILE A 96 5.91 -0.50 0.21
CA ILE A 96 6.85 0.55 0.66
C ILE A 96 7.19 0.44 2.16
N LEU A 97 6.88 -0.66 2.79
CA LEU A 97 7.19 -0.97 4.19
C LEU A 97 6.68 0.06 5.22
N CYS A 98 5.62 0.78 4.90
CA CYS A 98 5.05 1.83 5.76
C CYS A 98 4.31 1.28 7.01
N THR A 99 4.11 -0.03 7.12
CA THR A 99 3.48 -0.75 8.23
C THR A 99 2.03 -0.35 8.58
N ARG A 100 1.38 0.52 7.83
CA ARG A 100 -0.01 0.96 8.09
C ARG A 100 -1.01 -0.19 8.09
N CYS A 101 -0.83 -1.16 7.20
CA CYS A 101 -1.67 -2.36 7.16
C CYS A 101 -1.49 -3.25 8.39
N VAL A 102 -0.28 -3.32 8.94
CA VAL A 102 0.02 -4.04 10.19
C VAL A 102 -0.73 -3.37 11.34
N ALA A 103 -0.56 -2.07 11.52
CA ALA A 103 -1.26 -1.30 12.55
C ALA A 103 -2.80 -1.43 12.42
N ALA A 104 -3.33 -1.39 11.20
CA ALA A 104 -4.77 -1.60 10.97
C ALA A 104 -5.23 -3.01 11.35
N CYS A 105 -4.41 -4.04 11.11
CA CYS A 105 -4.69 -5.41 11.49
C CYS A 105 -4.62 -5.62 13.01
N GLU A 106 -3.61 -5.04 13.66
CA GLU A 106 -3.44 -5.07 15.12
C GLU A 106 -4.57 -4.32 15.85
N HIS A 107 -4.96 -3.15 15.32
CA HIS A 107 -6.09 -2.39 15.87
C HIS A 107 -7.41 -3.17 15.84
N GLN A 108 -7.55 -4.10 14.90
CA GLN A 108 -8.67 -5.04 14.83
C GLN A 108 -8.47 -6.30 15.70
N THR A 109 -7.40 -6.36 16.49
CA THR A 109 -7.02 -7.51 17.36
C THR A 109 -6.78 -8.82 16.62
N ILE A 110 -6.52 -8.80 15.31
CA ILE A 110 -6.37 -9.99 14.48
C ILE A 110 -4.89 -10.41 14.37
N GLY A 111 -3.98 -9.47 14.06
CA GLY A 111 -2.55 -9.74 13.95
C GLY A 111 -2.14 -10.74 12.86
N ALA A 112 -2.94 -10.88 11.79
CA ALA A 112 -2.67 -11.85 10.71
C ALA A 112 -1.44 -11.49 9.86
N ILE A 113 -1.01 -10.22 9.85
CA ILE A 113 0.15 -9.73 9.10
C ILE A 113 1.07 -8.92 10.01
N GLY A 114 2.37 -9.03 9.75
CA GLY A 114 3.40 -8.33 10.51
C GLY A 114 4.68 -8.13 9.70
N PRO A 115 5.65 -7.35 10.23
CA PRO A 115 6.96 -7.24 9.63
C PRO A 115 7.74 -8.54 9.83
N LYS A 116 8.36 -9.00 8.73
CA LYS A 116 9.25 -10.16 8.71
C LYS A 116 10.65 -9.71 8.35
N THR A 117 11.64 -10.48 8.80
CA THR A 117 13.05 -10.23 8.58
C THR A 117 13.47 -8.83 9.05
N ARG A 118 14.69 -8.42 8.77
CA ARG A 118 15.23 -7.11 9.15
C ARG A 118 16.19 -6.59 8.09
N GLY A 119 16.53 -5.30 8.19
CA GLY A 119 17.42 -4.65 7.23
C GLY A 119 16.81 -4.59 5.84
N TYR A 120 17.61 -4.78 4.83
CA TYR A 120 17.19 -4.71 3.43
C TYR A 120 16.16 -5.79 3.05
N ALA A 121 16.29 -6.98 3.62
CA ALA A 121 15.37 -8.10 3.38
C ALA A 121 14.03 -7.99 4.13
N LYS A 122 13.74 -6.84 4.80
CA LYS A 122 12.48 -6.62 5.51
C LYS A 122 11.30 -6.68 4.55
N THR A 123 10.28 -7.45 4.91
CA THR A 123 9.00 -7.55 4.18
C THR A 123 7.83 -7.49 5.14
N ILE A 124 6.62 -7.29 4.60
CA ILE A 124 5.37 -7.43 5.36
C ILE A 124 4.71 -8.73 4.92
N GLY A 125 4.31 -9.54 5.86
CA GLY A 125 3.72 -10.84 5.54
C GLY A 125 3.03 -11.52 6.71
N SER A 126 2.60 -12.73 6.46
CA SER A 126 1.98 -13.62 7.45
C SER A 126 3.07 -14.40 8.21
N PRO A 127 2.80 -14.90 9.43
CA PRO A 127 3.70 -15.80 10.12
C PRO A 127 4.08 -17.01 9.25
N TYR A 128 5.32 -17.45 9.34
CA TYR A 128 5.85 -18.63 8.65
C TYR A 128 5.69 -18.62 7.11
N ASP A 129 5.51 -17.47 6.50
CA ASP A 129 5.30 -17.31 5.05
C ASP A 129 4.08 -18.04 4.47
N VAL A 130 3.13 -18.41 5.31
CA VAL A 130 1.86 -18.98 4.84
C VAL A 130 1.00 -17.90 4.15
N SER A 131 0.13 -18.33 3.23
CA SER A 131 -0.84 -17.40 2.63
C SER A 131 -1.79 -16.82 3.68
N LEU A 132 -2.32 -15.62 3.40
CA LEU A 132 -3.37 -14.99 4.22
C LEU A 132 -4.58 -15.91 4.40
N ALA A 133 -4.90 -16.75 3.41
CA ALA A 133 -5.99 -17.73 3.48
C ALA A 133 -5.86 -18.72 4.65
N PHE A 134 -4.63 -18.96 5.14
CA PHE A 134 -4.35 -19.91 6.24
C PHE A 134 -4.03 -19.21 7.56
N THR A 135 -4.33 -17.94 7.67
CA THR A 135 -4.15 -17.13 8.89
C THR A 135 -5.50 -16.84 9.55
N PRO A 136 -5.53 -16.31 10.78
CA PRO A 136 -6.77 -15.86 11.42
C PRO A 136 -7.41 -14.63 10.74
N CYS A 137 -7.07 -14.34 9.50
CA CYS A 137 -7.67 -13.23 8.76
C CYS A 137 -9.18 -13.44 8.65
N VAL A 138 -9.96 -12.39 8.89
CA VAL A 138 -11.42 -12.36 8.79
C VAL A 138 -11.91 -11.57 7.57
N ASP A 139 -11.04 -11.34 6.62
CA ASP A 139 -11.29 -10.75 5.29
C ASP A 139 -12.04 -9.39 5.31
N ARG A 140 -11.81 -8.57 6.34
CA ARG A 140 -12.44 -7.25 6.52
C ARG A 140 -11.95 -6.16 5.58
N GLY A 141 -10.80 -6.35 4.93
CA GLY A 141 -10.23 -5.38 3.99
C GLY A 141 -9.68 -4.07 4.58
N GLN A 142 -9.64 -3.89 5.92
CA GLN A 142 -9.09 -2.66 6.53
C GLN A 142 -7.61 -2.42 6.20
N CYS A 143 -6.85 -3.48 6.02
CA CYS A 143 -5.47 -3.43 5.54
C CYS A 143 -5.38 -2.89 4.10
N ILE A 144 -6.37 -3.16 3.24
CA ILE A 144 -6.46 -2.62 1.88
C ILE A 144 -6.70 -1.11 1.93
N VAL A 145 -7.65 -0.66 2.76
CA VAL A 145 -7.95 0.78 2.95
C VAL A 145 -6.73 1.53 3.48
N ALA A 146 -6.00 0.92 4.43
CA ALA A 146 -4.79 1.50 5.01
C ALA A 146 -3.60 1.53 4.02
N CYS A 147 -3.60 0.68 2.98
CA CYS A 147 -2.52 0.60 2.00
C CYS A 147 -2.53 1.80 1.04
N ARG A 148 -1.42 2.55 0.97
CA ARG A 148 -1.30 3.76 0.13
C ARG A 148 -0.82 3.49 -1.30
N VAL A 149 -0.35 2.27 -1.59
CA VAL A 149 0.37 1.94 -2.83
C VAL A 149 -0.13 0.68 -3.54
N SER A 150 -1.25 0.10 -3.21
CA SER A 150 -1.73 -1.12 -3.87
C SER A 150 -0.85 -2.39 -3.67
N ALA A 151 -0.09 -2.45 -2.57
CA ALA A 151 0.53 -3.72 -2.17
C ALA A 151 -0.51 -4.71 -1.59
N LEU A 152 -1.64 -4.19 -1.16
CA LEU A 152 -2.83 -4.93 -0.78
C LEU A 152 -4.01 -4.39 -1.57
N TYR A 153 -4.77 -5.27 -2.20
CA TYR A 153 -5.97 -4.93 -2.96
C TYR A 153 -7.00 -6.07 -2.89
N GLU A 154 -8.24 -5.77 -3.26
CA GLU A 154 -9.32 -6.75 -3.25
C GLU A 154 -9.22 -7.73 -4.43
N THR A 155 -9.67 -8.96 -4.19
CA THR A 155 -9.90 -9.95 -5.23
C THR A 155 -11.09 -9.52 -6.09
N SER A 156 -10.89 -9.45 -7.42
CA SER A 156 -11.93 -9.02 -8.34
C SER A 156 -12.60 -10.21 -9.02
N GLY A 157 -13.88 -10.40 -8.80
CA GLY A 157 -14.72 -11.38 -9.51
C GLY A 157 -15.35 -10.84 -10.81
N VAL A 158 -14.98 -9.63 -11.24
CA VAL A 158 -15.60 -8.98 -12.41
C VAL A 158 -15.42 -9.79 -13.70
N ALA A 159 -14.22 -10.32 -13.92
CA ALA A 159 -13.93 -11.14 -15.10
C ALA A 159 -14.75 -12.44 -15.12
N ASP A 160 -14.93 -13.09 -13.95
CA ASP A 160 -15.72 -14.32 -13.82
C ASP A 160 -17.20 -14.06 -14.08
N VAL A 161 -17.73 -12.95 -13.59
CA VAL A 161 -19.12 -12.53 -13.83
C VAL A 161 -19.32 -12.21 -15.31
N TRP A 162 -18.42 -11.46 -15.95
CA TRP A 162 -18.48 -11.19 -17.37
C TRP A 162 -18.36 -12.47 -18.21
N GLY A 163 -17.46 -13.38 -17.85
CA GLY A 163 -17.35 -14.69 -18.50
C GLY A 163 -18.63 -15.51 -18.38
N ALA A 164 -19.32 -15.43 -17.24
CA ALA A 164 -20.62 -16.10 -17.06
C ALA A 164 -21.77 -15.43 -17.86
N ILE A 165 -21.75 -14.11 -18.01
CA ILE A 165 -22.77 -13.36 -18.79
C ILE A 165 -22.62 -13.64 -20.29
N VAL A 166 -21.37 -13.63 -20.80
CA VAL A 166 -21.09 -13.85 -22.23
C VAL A 166 -21.18 -15.31 -22.63
N GLY A 167 -20.96 -16.23 -21.68
CA GLY A 167 -21.01 -17.67 -21.93
C GLY A 167 -22.45 -18.21 -21.92
N ASP A 168 -22.85 -18.92 -23.00
CA ASP A 168 -24.19 -19.50 -23.17
C ASP A 168 -24.54 -20.65 -22.21
N THR A 169 -23.62 -21.02 -21.30
CA THR A 169 -23.76 -22.22 -20.46
C THR A 169 -24.44 -21.95 -19.12
N LYS A 170 -24.56 -20.67 -18.68
CA LYS A 170 -25.08 -20.30 -17.35
C LYS A 170 -26.14 -19.21 -17.46
N LYS A 171 -27.22 -19.32 -16.66
CA LYS A 171 -28.15 -18.22 -16.45
C LYS A 171 -27.63 -17.36 -15.29
N VAL A 172 -27.32 -16.09 -15.57
CA VAL A 172 -26.86 -15.14 -14.55
C VAL A 172 -28.06 -14.40 -13.99
N VAL A 173 -28.22 -14.42 -12.66
CA VAL A 173 -29.28 -13.71 -11.95
C VAL A 173 -28.64 -12.75 -10.96
N PHE A 174 -29.06 -11.48 -10.96
CA PHE A 174 -28.57 -10.46 -10.07
C PHE A 174 -29.53 -10.26 -8.89
N PHE A 175 -29.01 -10.41 -7.66
CA PHE A 175 -29.75 -10.16 -6.43
C PHE A 175 -29.08 -9.03 -5.64
N PRO A 176 -29.57 -7.78 -5.75
CA PRO A 176 -29.06 -6.70 -4.91
C PRO A 176 -29.53 -6.87 -3.48
N ALA A 177 -28.64 -6.62 -2.52
CA ALA A 177 -29.03 -6.54 -1.11
C ALA A 177 -30.02 -5.38 -0.89
N PRO A 178 -30.96 -5.48 0.07
CA PRO A 178 -31.95 -4.42 0.32
C PRO A 178 -31.32 -3.05 0.59
N SER A 179 -30.19 -2.99 1.29
CA SER A 179 -29.44 -1.76 1.55
C SER A 179 -28.88 -1.11 0.28
N VAL A 180 -28.40 -1.93 -0.68
CA VAL A 180 -27.91 -1.43 -1.97
C VAL A 180 -29.07 -0.87 -2.80
N ARG A 181 -30.21 -1.56 -2.79
CA ARG A 181 -31.42 -1.09 -3.49
C ARG A 181 -31.88 0.25 -2.94
N ALA A 182 -31.90 0.42 -1.61
CA ALA A 182 -32.33 1.68 -0.97
C ALA A 182 -31.39 2.86 -1.23
N THR A 183 -30.14 2.61 -1.69
CA THR A 183 -29.19 3.66 -2.07
C THR A 183 -29.21 3.99 -3.57
N LEU A 184 -29.85 3.17 -4.39
CA LEU A 184 -29.97 3.37 -5.84
C LEU A 184 -31.32 3.99 -6.27
N ASP A 185 -32.33 3.98 -5.39
CA ASP A 185 -33.61 4.67 -5.51
C ASP A 185 -33.49 6.13 -5.03
#